data_b2fbd192db1bca92eee684caaf78677d
#
_entry.id   b2fbd192db1bca92eee684caaf78677d
#
_cell.length_a   1.000
_cell.length_b   1.000
_cell.length_c   1.000
_cell.angle_alpha   90.00
_cell.angle_beta   90.00
_cell.angle_gamma   90.00
#
_symmetry.space_group_name_H-M   'P 1'
#
loop_
_entity.id
_entity.type
_entity.pdbx_description
1 polymer ?
#
loop_
_entity_poly.entity_id
_entity_poly.type
_entity_poly.pdbx_seq_one_letter_code
_entity_poly.pdbx_strand_id
1 'polypeptide(L)'
;MSYTAPTISSVGLVVPQYGDIVGYLVDQYKAIFGSASYLGPDSSDYQDIGVRGMIASDNENLLQSVYYAQNPQTAIGASLDRIGRLIGTGRKVATHSTALVTLAGTPGAIITNGVAGDINGNLWNLPTPVTIPSGGTISVTVTAQAIGNITAEIGTITSISTPTLGWTSVSNAAAATPGNAVESDAVYRARLLVSQATPARTLVAGTAAAVAAVSGVTRSQVYENPTGDVDSNGLPAHSITCVVEGGDLSDIAQAIYDNRGIGARTNGTTTVSVTDPSNSGISLSIEFTELGYIYVYVTISVHGLTGFTTATQQQIAADVTAYLNSLGIGQPVIYSELYGAALNARPNPDQPLFSIRALSDGAQAAQTTATLTSGSANIVVTSASGIATGQVVVGTDIPANTTVSLISGSTITLSANATAGGTGVVVSFFPAATSDIVIPFDHAAKGVAANVVVNLV
;
A
#
# COMPACT_ATOMS: atom_id res chain seq x y z
N MET A 1 -39.28 -10.73 -28.15
CA MET A 1 -37.79 -10.90 -28.28
C MET A 1 -37.47 -12.39 -28.34
N SER A 2 -36.47 -12.79 -29.10
CA SER A 2 -36.17 -14.21 -29.25
C SER A 2 -35.36 -14.66 -28.04
N TYR A 3 -35.91 -15.60 -27.25
CA TYR A 3 -35.15 -16.28 -26.19
C TYR A 3 -33.97 -17.01 -26.79
N THR A 4 -32.77 -16.76 -26.28
CA THR A 4 -31.56 -17.47 -26.63
C THR A 4 -31.15 -18.29 -25.40
N ALA A 5 -31.04 -19.60 -25.54
CA ALA A 5 -30.57 -20.46 -24.44
C ALA A 5 -29.13 -20.05 -23.99
N PRO A 6 -28.79 -20.29 -22.72
CA PRO A 6 -27.42 -20.05 -22.25
C PRO A 6 -26.39 -20.71 -23.14
N THR A 7 -25.36 -19.96 -23.53
CA THR A 7 -24.30 -20.46 -24.43
C THR A 7 -22.93 -19.96 -23.96
N ILE A 8 -21.90 -20.79 -24.15
CA ILE A 8 -20.50 -20.37 -24.00
C ILE A 8 -19.97 -20.03 -25.38
N SER A 9 -19.62 -18.76 -25.57
CA SER A 9 -19.08 -18.21 -26.83
C SER A 9 -17.63 -17.79 -26.66
N SER A 10 -17.02 -17.25 -27.73
CA SER A 10 -15.67 -16.66 -27.69
C SER A 10 -15.54 -15.48 -26.73
N VAL A 11 -16.66 -14.84 -26.36
CA VAL A 11 -16.68 -13.74 -25.36
C VAL A 11 -17.04 -14.21 -23.95
N GLY A 12 -17.28 -15.52 -23.76
CA GLY A 12 -17.62 -16.12 -22.47
C GLY A 12 -19.06 -16.62 -22.40
N LEU A 13 -19.56 -16.83 -21.18
CA LEU A 13 -20.92 -17.28 -20.91
C LEU A 13 -21.91 -16.13 -21.17
N VAL A 14 -22.86 -16.37 -22.04
CA VAL A 14 -23.98 -15.49 -22.32
C VAL A 14 -25.26 -16.15 -21.79
N VAL A 15 -25.98 -15.45 -20.92
CA VAL A 15 -27.24 -15.91 -20.33
C VAL A 15 -28.38 -14.96 -20.70
N PRO A 16 -29.62 -15.49 -20.86
CA PRO A 16 -30.78 -14.64 -21.14
C PRO A 16 -31.09 -13.74 -19.94
N GLN A 17 -31.57 -12.55 -20.22
CA GLN A 17 -32.07 -11.64 -19.20
C GLN A 17 -33.48 -12.07 -18.74
N TYR A 18 -33.85 -11.67 -17.52
CA TYR A 18 -35.20 -11.94 -16.98
C TYR A 18 -36.32 -11.59 -17.96
N GLY A 19 -36.25 -10.42 -18.64
CA GLY A 19 -37.24 -10.01 -19.61
C GLY A 19 -37.33 -10.92 -20.82
N ASP A 20 -36.24 -11.48 -21.30
CA ASP A 20 -36.22 -12.44 -22.42
C ASP A 20 -36.86 -13.77 -22.03
N ILE A 21 -36.59 -14.22 -20.78
CA ILE A 21 -37.18 -15.44 -20.22
C ILE A 21 -38.70 -15.29 -20.10
N VAL A 22 -39.16 -14.19 -19.49
CA VAL A 22 -40.60 -13.90 -19.33
C VAL A 22 -41.25 -13.76 -20.68
N GLY A 23 -40.67 -13.02 -21.63
CA GLY A 23 -41.18 -12.90 -22.99
C GLY A 23 -41.36 -14.23 -23.70
N TYR A 24 -40.35 -15.11 -23.59
CA TYR A 24 -40.42 -16.46 -24.15
C TYR A 24 -41.55 -17.28 -23.50
N LEU A 25 -41.67 -17.27 -22.18
CA LEU A 25 -42.73 -17.99 -21.47
C LEU A 25 -44.12 -17.48 -21.88
N VAL A 26 -44.31 -16.17 -22.03
CA VAL A 26 -45.56 -15.58 -22.55
C VAL A 26 -45.89 -16.07 -23.96
N ASP A 27 -44.89 -16.13 -24.85
CA ASP A 27 -45.06 -16.64 -26.20
C ASP A 27 -45.44 -18.14 -26.21
N GLN A 28 -44.81 -18.94 -25.35
CA GLN A 28 -45.12 -20.37 -25.20
C GLN A 28 -46.54 -20.57 -24.63
N TYR A 29 -46.95 -19.79 -23.62
CA TYR A 29 -48.31 -19.86 -23.08
C TYR A 29 -49.37 -19.55 -24.14
N LYS A 30 -49.14 -18.47 -24.96
CA LYS A 30 -50.03 -18.14 -26.09
C LYS A 30 -50.05 -19.21 -27.17
N ALA A 31 -48.93 -19.89 -27.42
CA ALA A 31 -48.87 -21.02 -28.35
C ALA A 31 -49.66 -22.24 -27.87
N ILE A 32 -49.71 -22.52 -26.56
CA ILE A 32 -50.40 -23.64 -25.94
C ILE A 32 -51.85 -23.34 -25.74
N PHE A 33 -52.20 -22.18 -25.18
CA PHE A 33 -53.56 -21.85 -24.75
C PHE A 33 -54.31 -20.94 -25.73
N GLY A 34 -53.68 -20.56 -26.83
CA GLY A 34 -54.25 -19.74 -27.88
C GLY A 34 -53.76 -18.26 -27.83
N SER A 35 -53.63 -17.67 -29.00
CA SER A 35 -53.10 -16.29 -29.15
C SER A 35 -53.99 -15.20 -28.53
N ALA A 36 -55.25 -15.51 -28.26
CA ALA A 36 -56.20 -14.60 -27.63
C ALA A 36 -56.15 -14.62 -26.09
N SER A 37 -55.31 -15.48 -25.48
CA SER A 37 -55.12 -15.54 -24.02
C SER A 37 -54.65 -14.21 -23.48
N TYR A 38 -55.41 -13.67 -22.51
CA TYR A 38 -55.04 -12.41 -21.83
C TYR A 38 -53.95 -12.69 -20.80
N LEU A 39 -52.77 -12.16 -21.10
CA LEU A 39 -51.57 -12.22 -20.23
C LEU A 39 -51.09 -10.79 -19.92
N GLY A 40 -51.98 -9.98 -19.36
CA GLY A 40 -51.66 -8.65 -18.83
C GLY A 40 -50.96 -8.74 -17.47
N PRO A 41 -50.25 -7.72 -17.01
CA PRO A 41 -49.54 -7.70 -15.73
C PRO A 41 -50.44 -7.97 -14.51
N ASP A 42 -51.73 -7.77 -14.64
CA ASP A 42 -52.79 -7.97 -13.64
C ASP A 42 -53.40 -9.39 -13.66
N SER A 43 -53.07 -10.21 -14.69
CA SER A 43 -53.57 -11.60 -14.74
C SER A 43 -52.73 -12.51 -13.81
N SER A 44 -53.42 -13.48 -13.19
CA SER A 44 -52.79 -14.49 -12.36
C SER A 44 -51.74 -15.32 -13.13
N ASP A 45 -52.05 -15.61 -14.41
CA ASP A 45 -51.15 -16.41 -15.27
C ASP A 45 -49.87 -15.64 -15.61
N TYR A 46 -49.93 -14.33 -15.84
CA TYR A 46 -48.75 -13.52 -16.06
C TYR A 46 -47.91 -13.41 -14.78
N GLN A 47 -48.55 -13.32 -13.60
CA GLN A 47 -47.85 -13.31 -12.32
C GLN A 47 -47.14 -14.65 -12.06
N ASP A 48 -47.78 -15.81 -12.36
CA ASP A 48 -47.14 -17.13 -12.29
C ASP A 48 -45.95 -17.24 -13.26
N ILE A 49 -46.11 -16.74 -14.50
CA ILE A 49 -45.02 -16.64 -15.48
C ILE A 49 -43.88 -15.80 -14.93
N GLY A 50 -44.18 -14.68 -14.27
CA GLY A 50 -43.17 -13.80 -13.65
C GLY A 50 -42.39 -14.51 -12.55
N VAL A 51 -43.03 -15.27 -11.67
CA VAL A 51 -42.38 -16.07 -10.62
C VAL A 51 -41.47 -17.15 -11.20
N ARG A 52 -41.96 -17.88 -12.22
CA ARG A 52 -41.15 -18.89 -12.92
C ARG A 52 -39.96 -18.29 -13.64
N GLY A 53 -40.18 -17.12 -14.30
CA GLY A 53 -39.10 -16.34 -14.93
C GLY A 53 -38.02 -15.89 -13.95
N MET A 54 -38.43 -15.49 -12.73
CA MET A 54 -37.50 -15.08 -11.68
C MET A 54 -36.68 -16.26 -11.19
N ILE A 55 -37.29 -17.42 -10.93
CA ILE A 55 -36.57 -18.64 -10.53
C ILE A 55 -35.58 -19.07 -11.61
N ALA A 56 -35.96 -19.02 -12.88
CA ALA A 56 -35.06 -19.32 -14.00
C ALA A 56 -33.90 -18.32 -14.05
N SER A 57 -34.18 -17.02 -13.96
CA SER A 57 -33.16 -15.97 -13.96
C SER A 57 -32.17 -16.10 -12.79
N ASP A 58 -32.66 -16.46 -11.59
CA ASP A 58 -31.79 -16.71 -10.42
C ASP A 58 -30.83 -17.89 -10.68
N ASN A 59 -31.32 -18.97 -11.31
CA ASN A 59 -30.49 -20.10 -11.69
C ASN A 59 -29.44 -19.71 -12.74
N GLU A 60 -29.79 -18.89 -13.73
CA GLU A 60 -28.84 -18.39 -14.74
C GLU A 60 -27.78 -17.47 -14.11
N ASN A 61 -28.14 -16.61 -13.18
CA ASN A 61 -27.23 -15.76 -12.43
C ASN A 61 -26.26 -16.62 -11.57
N LEU A 62 -26.76 -17.69 -10.94
CA LEU A 62 -25.92 -18.62 -10.22
C LEU A 62 -24.94 -19.33 -11.16
N LEU A 63 -25.41 -19.81 -12.32
CA LEU A 63 -24.57 -20.46 -13.33
C LEU A 63 -23.46 -19.52 -13.80
N GLN A 64 -23.80 -18.25 -14.07
CA GLN A 64 -22.86 -17.22 -14.45
C GLN A 64 -21.82 -16.98 -13.33
N SER A 65 -22.27 -16.92 -12.08
CA SER A 65 -21.38 -16.76 -10.91
C SER A 65 -20.41 -17.94 -10.78
N VAL A 66 -20.90 -19.17 -10.99
CA VAL A 66 -20.06 -20.39 -10.97
C VAL A 66 -19.05 -20.39 -12.11
N TYR A 67 -19.46 -19.96 -13.30
CA TYR A 67 -18.57 -19.87 -14.46
C TYR A 67 -17.42 -18.88 -14.20
N TYR A 68 -17.73 -17.67 -13.74
CA TYR A 68 -16.73 -16.64 -13.43
C TYR A 68 -15.87 -17.00 -12.20
N ALA A 69 -16.40 -17.83 -11.28
CA ALA A 69 -15.65 -18.28 -10.12
C ALA A 69 -14.46 -19.21 -10.44
N GLN A 70 -14.38 -19.74 -11.67
CA GLN A 70 -13.30 -20.61 -12.12
C GLN A 70 -12.11 -19.85 -12.74
N ASN A 71 -12.30 -18.59 -13.10
CA ASN A 71 -11.25 -17.77 -13.69
C ASN A 71 -10.55 -16.93 -12.61
N PRO A 72 -9.22 -16.99 -12.45
CA PRO A 72 -8.47 -16.18 -11.48
C PRO A 72 -8.71 -14.67 -11.60
N GLN A 73 -9.01 -14.20 -12.81
CA GLN A 73 -9.24 -12.76 -13.05
C GLN A 73 -10.62 -12.28 -12.56
N THR A 74 -11.62 -13.16 -12.54
CA THR A 74 -13.01 -12.82 -12.20
C THR A 74 -13.48 -13.44 -10.89
N ALA A 75 -12.80 -14.47 -10.39
CA ALA A 75 -13.11 -15.11 -9.12
C ALA A 75 -12.96 -14.14 -7.95
N ILE A 76 -13.86 -14.23 -6.97
CA ILE A 76 -13.87 -13.41 -5.75
C ILE A 76 -13.96 -14.30 -4.50
N GLY A 77 -13.48 -13.77 -3.36
CA GLY A 77 -13.60 -14.40 -2.04
C GLY A 77 -13.13 -15.85 -2.02
N ALA A 78 -13.98 -16.73 -1.50
CA ALA A 78 -13.67 -18.15 -1.32
C ALA A 78 -13.33 -18.91 -2.63
N SER A 79 -13.84 -18.46 -3.77
CA SER A 79 -13.50 -19.05 -5.07
C SER A 79 -12.09 -18.72 -5.48
N LEU A 80 -11.66 -17.47 -5.30
CA LEU A 80 -10.28 -17.05 -5.52
C LEU A 80 -9.32 -17.76 -4.55
N ASP A 81 -9.74 -17.96 -3.28
CA ASP A 81 -8.95 -18.70 -2.28
C ASP A 81 -8.76 -20.19 -2.67
N ARG A 82 -9.78 -20.80 -3.30
CA ARG A 82 -9.65 -22.18 -3.82
C ARG A 82 -8.64 -22.26 -4.96
N ILE A 83 -8.69 -21.29 -5.89
CA ILE A 83 -7.73 -21.22 -6.99
C ILE A 83 -6.31 -21.07 -6.43
N GLY A 84 -6.11 -20.15 -5.48
CA GLY A 84 -4.81 -19.92 -4.87
C GLY A 84 -4.26 -21.16 -4.15
N ARG A 85 -5.10 -21.93 -3.46
CA ARG A 85 -4.68 -23.19 -2.83
C ARG A 85 -4.22 -24.26 -3.84
N LEU A 86 -4.85 -24.32 -5.01
CA LEU A 86 -4.44 -25.25 -6.07
C LEU A 86 -3.02 -24.99 -6.57
N ILE A 87 -2.57 -23.74 -6.52
CA ILE A 87 -1.21 -23.32 -6.93
C ILE A 87 -0.26 -23.11 -5.74
N GLY A 88 -0.65 -23.57 -4.55
CA GLY A 88 0.19 -23.49 -3.35
C GLY A 88 0.30 -22.11 -2.70
N THR A 89 -0.48 -21.13 -3.15
CA THR A 89 -0.43 -19.76 -2.66
C THR A 89 -1.70 -19.43 -1.88
N GLY A 90 -1.64 -19.43 -0.54
CA GLY A 90 -2.77 -19.03 0.31
C GLY A 90 -2.91 -17.51 0.42
N ARG A 91 -4.12 -17.00 0.72
CA ARG A 91 -4.35 -15.60 1.07
C ARG A 91 -3.62 -15.26 2.37
N LYS A 92 -2.98 -14.09 2.42
CA LYS A 92 -2.36 -13.59 3.66
C LYS A 92 -3.50 -13.28 4.66
N VAL A 93 -3.38 -13.91 5.84
CA VAL A 93 -4.35 -13.70 6.93
C VAL A 93 -4.09 -12.38 7.62
N ALA A 94 -5.13 -11.79 8.19
CA ALA A 94 -4.96 -10.63 9.05
C ALA A 94 -4.17 -10.99 10.29
N THR A 95 -3.39 -10.04 10.79
CA THR A 95 -2.63 -10.16 12.04
C THR A 95 -3.12 -9.13 13.05
N HIS A 96 -2.87 -9.39 14.32
CA HIS A 96 -3.17 -8.42 15.37
C HIS A 96 -2.08 -7.34 15.44
N SER A 97 -2.46 -6.12 15.79
CA SER A 97 -1.51 -5.07 16.15
C SER A 97 -0.88 -5.39 17.52
N THR A 98 0.35 -4.94 17.72
CA THR A 98 1.07 -5.12 18.99
C THR A 98 1.60 -3.79 19.50
N ALA A 99 1.70 -3.64 20.82
CA ALA A 99 2.28 -2.46 21.45
C ALA A 99 3.13 -2.86 22.66
N LEU A 100 4.24 -2.15 22.87
CA LEU A 100 5.00 -2.27 24.11
C LEU A 100 4.39 -1.31 25.12
N VAL A 101 3.85 -1.86 26.23
CA VAL A 101 3.29 -1.07 27.33
C VAL A 101 4.09 -1.27 28.60
N THR A 102 4.17 -0.22 29.40
CA THR A 102 4.71 -0.27 30.76
C THR A 102 3.53 -0.35 31.72
N LEU A 103 3.51 -1.39 32.54
CA LEU A 103 2.55 -1.59 33.62
C LEU A 103 3.21 -1.13 34.92
N ALA A 104 2.46 -0.45 35.76
CA ALA A 104 2.89 -0.15 37.12
C ALA A 104 1.93 -0.76 38.13
N GLY A 105 2.46 -1.15 39.30
CA GLY A 105 1.64 -1.77 40.32
C GLY A 105 2.43 -2.19 41.54
N THR A 106 1.74 -2.85 42.48
CA THR A 106 2.32 -3.37 43.69
C THR A 106 3.25 -4.54 43.40
N PRO A 107 4.51 -4.54 43.87
CA PRO A 107 5.41 -5.66 43.73
C PRO A 107 4.80 -7.00 44.16
N GLY A 108 4.93 -8.01 43.31
CA GLY A 108 4.35 -9.33 43.54
C GLY A 108 2.91 -9.51 43.05
N ALA A 109 2.23 -8.44 42.60
CA ALA A 109 0.89 -8.58 42.01
C ALA A 109 0.96 -9.40 40.72
N ILE A 110 0.02 -10.33 40.58
CA ILE A 110 -0.11 -11.21 39.41
C ILE A 110 -1.34 -10.81 38.60
N ILE A 111 -1.14 -10.42 37.36
CA ILE A 111 -2.21 -10.04 36.44
C ILE A 111 -2.48 -11.24 35.55
N THR A 112 -3.67 -11.82 35.68
CA THR A 112 -4.14 -12.93 34.81
C THR A 112 -5.23 -12.40 33.87
N ASN A 113 -5.07 -12.68 32.57
CA ASN A 113 -6.02 -12.22 31.52
C ASN A 113 -6.28 -10.71 31.58
N GLY A 114 -5.21 -9.93 31.83
CA GLY A 114 -5.28 -8.47 31.85
C GLY A 114 -5.62 -7.91 30.48
N VAL A 115 -6.48 -6.89 30.46
CA VAL A 115 -6.86 -6.15 29.25
C VAL A 115 -6.69 -4.66 29.53
N ALA A 116 -5.91 -4.00 28.67
CA ALA A 116 -5.80 -2.54 28.63
C ALA A 116 -6.71 -1.97 27.52
N GLY A 117 -7.10 -0.71 27.65
CA GLY A 117 -7.87 0.01 26.65
C GLY A 117 -7.12 1.25 26.16
N ASP A 118 -7.31 1.59 24.91
CA ASP A 118 -6.85 2.88 24.38
C ASP A 118 -7.96 3.94 24.38
N ILE A 119 -7.60 5.17 24.05
CA ILE A 119 -8.54 6.31 24.00
C ILE A 119 -9.60 6.16 22.89
N ASN A 120 -9.38 5.29 21.90
CA ASN A 120 -10.30 5.00 20.81
C ASN A 120 -11.25 3.84 21.12
N GLY A 121 -11.13 3.23 22.32
CA GLY A 121 -11.96 2.11 22.75
C GLY A 121 -11.46 0.74 22.27
N ASN A 122 -10.28 0.63 21.65
CA ASN A 122 -9.71 -0.66 21.30
C ASN A 122 -9.14 -1.34 22.56
N LEU A 123 -9.29 -2.66 22.62
CA LEU A 123 -8.85 -3.49 23.74
C LEU A 123 -7.55 -4.22 23.37
N TRP A 124 -6.64 -4.29 24.34
CA TRP A 124 -5.29 -4.84 24.20
C TRP A 124 -5.06 -5.90 25.26
N ASN A 125 -4.87 -7.13 24.85
CA ASN A 125 -4.62 -8.26 25.75
C ASN A 125 -3.17 -8.24 26.23
N LEU A 126 -2.98 -8.38 27.53
CA LEU A 126 -1.69 -8.64 28.14
C LEU A 126 -1.29 -10.11 27.98
N PRO A 127 0.02 -10.43 27.96
CA PRO A 127 0.48 -11.79 28.19
C PRO A 127 -0.08 -12.33 29.51
N THR A 128 -0.28 -13.62 29.60
CA THR A 128 -0.85 -14.22 30.84
C THR A 128 0.03 -15.38 31.34
N PRO A 129 0.44 -15.39 32.60
CA PRO A 129 0.33 -14.31 33.60
C PRO A 129 1.44 -13.24 33.49
N VAL A 130 1.19 -12.01 33.98
CA VAL A 130 2.22 -10.98 34.18
C VAL A 130 2.39 -10.74 35.68
N THR A 131 3.63 -10.82 36.18
CA THR A 131 3.95 -10.51 37.57
C THR A 131 4.69 -9.19 37.65
N ILE A 132 4.24 -8.28 38.50
CA ILE A 132 4.91 -7.00 38.77
C ILE A 132 6.18 -7.28 39.60
N PRO A 133 7.38 -6.92 39.10
CA PRO A 133 8.63 -7.15 39.80
C PRO A 133 8.80 -6.20 41.02
N SER A 134 9.86 -6.41 41.80
CA SER A 134 10.18 -5.59 43.00
C SER A 134 10.37 -4.09 42.71
N GLY A 135 10.70 -3.74 41.44
CA GLY A 135 10.80 -2.35 40.97
C GLY A 135 9.45 -1.65 40.76
N GLY A 136 8.32 -2.36 40.90
CA GLY A 136 6.97 -1.80 40.75
C GLY A 136 6.53 -1.53 39.31
N THR A 137 7.37 -1.75 38.31
CA THR A 137 7.06 -1.57 36.89
C THR A 137 7.59 -2.70 36.03
N ILE A 138 6.87 -3.03 34.96
CA ILE A 138 7.29 -4.01 33.96
C ILE A 138 6.82 -3.58 32.56
N SER A 139 7.67 -3.78 31.57
CA SER A 139 7.28 -3.59 30.15
C SER A 139 6.91 -4.94 29.55
N VAL A 140 5.73 -4.99 28.90
CA VAL A 140 5.21 -6.18 28.22
C VAL A 140 4.63 -5.82 26.87
N THR A 141 4.72 -6.74 25.92
CA THR A 141 4.04 -6.59 24.63
C THR A 141 2.58 -7.01 24.77
N VAL A 142 1.67 -6.09 24.45
CA VAL A 142 0.23 -6.35 24.40
C VAL A 142 -0.20 -6.54 22.95
N THR A 143 -1.29 -7.29 22.77
CA THR A 143 -1.84 -7.63 21.47
C THR A 143 -3.29 -7.11 21.38
N ALA A 144 -3.61 -6.36 20.32
CA ALA A 144 -4.97 -5.88 20.11
C ALA A 144 -5.95 -7.06 20.01
N GLN A 145 -7.13 -6.96 20.62
CA GLN A 145 -8.17 -7.98 20.49
C GLN A 145 -8.75 -8.04 19.08
N ALA A 146 -8.94 -6.87 18.48
CA ALA A 146 -9.36 -6.79 17.08
C ALA A 146 -8.20 -7.12 16.14
N ILE A 147 -8.51 -7.89 15.11
CA ILE A 147 -7.57 -8.24 14.05
C ILE A 147 -7.50 -7.09 13.03
N GLY A 148 -6.32 -6.85 12.49
CA GLY A 148 -6.09 -5.85 11.44
C GLY A 148 -5.25 -4.67 11.90
N ASN A 149 -5.27 -3.61 11.12
CA ASN A 149 -4.51 -2.40 11.35
C ASN A 149 -5.15 -1.54 12.46
N ILE A 150 -4.90 -1.91 13.72
CA ILE A 150 -5.31 -1.11 14.88
C ILE A 150 -4.14 -0.22 15.28
N THR A 151 -4.33 1.08 15.18
CA THR A 151 -3.31 2.08 15.54
C THR A 151 -3.54 2.58 16.96
N ALA A 152 -2.47 2.76 17.73
CA ALA A 152 -2.48 3.47 18.99
C ALA A 152 -1.22 4.34 19.06
N GLU A 153 -1.41 5.65 19.16
CA GLU A 153 -0.32 6.60 19.28
C GLU A 153 0.37 6.48 20.66
N ILE A 154 1.52 7.12 20.78
CA ILE A 154 2.24 7.19 22.05
C ILE A 154 1.35 7.74 23.15
N GLY A 155 1.33 7.08 24.31
CA GLY A 155 0.58 7.51 25.48
C GLY A 155 -0.95 7.37 25.39
N THR A 156 -1.48 6.63 24.39
CA THR A 156 -2.93 6.47 24.20
C THR A 156 -3.50 5.20 24.84
N ILE A 157 -2.69 4.19 25.14
CA ILE A 157 -3.12 2.98 25.86
C ILE A 157 -2.98 3.26 27.36
N THR A 158 -4.04 3.73 28.00
CA THR A 158 -3.98 4.28 29.37
C THR A 158 -5.02 3.72 30.32
N SER A 159 -6.04 3.02 29.82
CA SER A 159 -7.11 2.51 30.68
C SER A 159 -6.90 1.03 31.05
N ILE A 160 -7.28 0.64 32.24
CA ILE A 160 -7.31 -0.75 32.70
C ILE A 160 -8.74 -1.24 32.52
N SER A 161 -8.98 -2.11 31.53
CA SER A 161 -10.32 -2.64 31.23
C SER A 161 -10.69 -3.82 32.12
N THR A 162 -9.70 -4.56 32.64
CA THR A 162 -9.91 -5.64 33.62
C THR A 162 -9.18 -5.30 34.94
N PRO A 163 -9.81 -4.57 35.87
CA PRO A 163 -9.18 -4.22 37.15
C PRO A 163 -8.68 -5.44 37.91
N THR A 164 -7.38 -5.46 38.21
CA THR A 164 -6.73 -6.52 39.01
C THR A 164 -6.10 -5.88 40.24
N LEU A 165 -6.25 -6.51 41.40
CA LEU A 165 -5.69 -5.99 42.65
C LEU A 165 -4.16 -5.85 42.54
N GLY A 166 -3.65 -4.64 42.78
CA GLY A 166 -2.24 -4.33 42.70
C GLY A 166 -1.76 -3.85 41.30
N TRP A 167 -2.61 -3.84 40.28
CA TRP A 167 -2.32 -3.18 38.98
C TRP A 167 -2.87 -1.74 39.02
N THR A 168 -2.00 -0.74 38.90
CA THR A 168 -2.37 0.67 39.12
C THR A 168 -2.41 1.51 37.85
N SER A 169 -1.54 1.23 36.87
CA SER A 169 -1.54 1.97 35.58
C SER A 169 -0.94 1.19 34.45
N VAL A 170 -1.23 1.63 33.24
CA VAL A 170 -0.68 1.16 31.98
C VAL A 170 -0.41 2.36 31.07
N SER A 171 0.69 2.35 30.35
CA SER A 171 0.96 3.33 29.28
C SER A 171 1.91 2.77 28.23
N ASN A 172 1.76 3.20 26.97
CA ASN A 172 2.68 2.87 25.89
C ASN A 172 3.62 4.05 25.63
N ALA A 173 4.94 3.80 25.71
CA ALA A 173 5.97 4.81 25.46
C ALA A 173 6.27 4.99 23.95
N ALA A 174 5.75 4.13 23.10
CA ALA A 174 5.86 4.19 21.65
C ALA A 174 4.52 3.88 21.01
N ALA A 175 4.33 4.30 19.75
CA ALA A 175 3.16 3.93 18.98
C ALA A 175 3.08 2.41 18.78
N ALA A 176 1.88 1.87 18.67
CA ALA A 176 1.66 0.48 18.36
C ALA A 176 2.20 0.12 16.97
N THR A 177 2.74 -1.10 16.83
CA THR A 177 3.04 -1.69 15.53
C THR A 177 1.74 -2.23 14.94
N PRO A 178 1.24 -1.68 13.82
CA PRO A 178 -0.01 -2.10 13.23
C PRO A 178 0.04 -3.55 12.73
N GLY A 179 -1.06 -4.28 12.93
CA GLY A 179 -1.28 -5.56 12.27
C GLY A 179 -1.71 -5.38 10.82
N ASN A 180 -1.62 -6.43 10.06
CA ASN A 180 -2.07 -6.44 8.66
C ASN A 180 -3.58 -6.70 8.59
N ALA A 181 -4.26 -6.00 7.71
CA ALA A 181 -5.63 -6.35 7.31
C ALA A 181 -5.62 -7.64 6.47
N VAL A 182 -6.79 -8.30 6.34
CA VAL A 182 -6.97 -9.39 5.37
C VAL A 182 -6.61 -8.89 3.98
N GLU A 183 -5.82 -9.66 3.26
CA GLU A 183 -5.43 -9.34 1.89
C GLU A 183 -6.67 -9.23 1.00
N SER A 184 -6.85 -8.09 0.32
CA SER A 184 -7.97 -7.88 -0.58
C SER A 184 -7.88 -8.78 -1.83
N ASP A 185 -9.01 -9.06 -2.48
CA ASP A 185 -9.04 -9.87 -3.71
C ASP A 185 -8.13 -9.29 -4.81
N ALA A 186 -8.05 -7.98 -4.93
CA ALA A 186 -7.21 -7.32 -5.92
C ALA A 186 -5.71 -7.56 -5.67
N VAL A 187 -5.27 -7.39 -4.43
CA VAL A 187 -3.86 -7.62 -4.03
C VAL A 187 -3.52 -9.11 -4.13
N TYR A 188 -4.41 -9.98 -3.65
CA TYR A 188 -4.23 -11.42 -3.72
C TYR A 188 -4.16 -11.90 -5.18
N ARG A 189 -5.01 -11.39 -6.06
CA ARG A 189 -4.99 -11.71 -7.50
C ARG A 189 -3.69 -11.30 -8.16
N ALA A 190 -3.19 -10.09 -7.88
CA ALA A 190 -1.90 -9.63 -8.38
C ALA A 190 -0.76 -10.56 -7.92
N ARG A 191 -0.76 -10.97 -6.64
CA ARG A 191 0.22 -11.90 -6.09
C ARG A 191 0.10 -13.32 -6.69
N LEU A 192 -1.11 -13.80 -6.97
CA LEU A 192 -1.32 -15.08 -7.65
C LEU A 192 -0.72 -15.08 -9.06
N LEU A 193 -0.85 -13.98 -9.81
CA LEU A 193 -0.24 -13.86 -11.14
C LEU A 193 1.29 -13.95 -11.08
N VAL A 194 1.91 -13.32 -10.09
CA VAL A 194 3.35 -13.43 -9.84
C VAL A 194 3.72 -14.85 -9.40
N SER A 195 2.93 -15.48 -8.52
CA SER A 195 3.16 -16.84 -8.03
C SER A 195 2.99 -17.92 -9.12
N GLN A 196 2.15 -17.70 -10.11
CA GLN A 196 2.03 -18.60 -11.28
C GLN A 196 3.28 -18.58 -12.17
N ALA A 197 4.12 -17.56 -12.07
CA ALA A 197 5.46 -17.55 -12.63
C ALA A 197 6.43 -18.48 -11.89
N THR A 198 5.99 -19.14 -10.81
CA THR A 198 6.82 -19.96 -9.90
C THR A 198 7.20 -21.36 -10.42
N PRO A 199 6.54 -22.02 -11.38
CA PRO A 199 7.21 -23.01 -12.19
C PRO A 199 8.03 -22.28 -13.25
N ALA A 200 8.97 -21.50 -12.76
CA ALA A 200 9.70 -20.49 -13.49
C ALA A 200 10.40 -21.10 -14.68
N ARG A 201 10.11 -20.57 -15.83
CA ARG A 201 10.94 -20.79 -17.01
C ARG A 201 12.35 -20.20 -16.83
N THR A 202 12.52 -19.32 -15.84
CA THR A 202 13.82 -18.75 -15.44
C THR A 202 13.99 -18.74 -13.93
N LEU A 203 15.20 -18.96 -13.45
CA LEU A 203 15.55 -18.91 -12.03
C LEU A 203 15.28 -17.52 -11.40
N VAL A 204 15.38 -16.46 -12.20
CA VAL A 204 15.07 -15.08 -11.81
C VAL A 204 13.61 -14.94 -11.37
N ALA A 205 12.67 -15.46 -12.14
CA ALA A 205 11.25 -15.40 -11.80
C ALA A 205 10.93 -16.24 -10.55
N GLY A 206 11.62 -17.37 -10.35
CA GLY A 206 11.51 -18.19 -9.14
C GLY A 206 12.00 -17.45 -7.90
N THR A 207 13.17 -16.83 -7.99
CA THR A 207 13.73 -16.00 -6.91
C THR A 207 12.81 -14.81 -6.59
N ALA A 208 12.28 -14.13 -7.64
CA ALA A 208 11.35 -13.01 -7.45
C ALA A 208 10.07 -13.43 -6.71
N ALA A 209 9.50 -14.57 -7.08
CA ALA A 209 8.31 -15.11 -6.43
C ALA A 209 8.58 -15.53 -4.97
N ALA A 210 9.73 -16.15 -4.70
CA ALA A 210 10.12 -16.57 -3.36
C ALA A 210 10.33 -15.37 -2.43
N VAL A 211 11.05 -14.34 -2.90
CA VAL A 211 11.27 -13.11 -2.14
C VAL A 211 9.95 -12.36 -1.89
N ALA A 212 9.08 -12.25 -2.90
CA ALA A 212 7.77 -11.63 -2.73
C ALA A 212 6.84 -12.39 -1.75
N ALA A 213 7.07 -13.69 -1.54
CA ALA A 213 6.30 -14.49 -0.60
C ALA A 213 6.74 -14.34 0.87
N VAL A 214 7.91 -13.78 1.13
CA VAL A 214 8.43 -13.53 2.49
C VAL A 214 7.48 -12.60 3.23
N SER A 215 7.19 -12.93 4.49
CA SER A 215 6.29 -12.13 5.33
C SER A 215 6.86 -10.72 5.55
N GLY A 216 6.00 -9.70 5.39
CA GLY A 216 6.41 -8.31 5.56
C GLY A 216 7.04 -7.66 4.31
N VAL A 217 7.38 -8.42 3.28
CA VAL A 217 7.79 -7.84 1.99
C VAL A 217 6.57 -7.22 1.31
N THR A 218 6.67 -5.94 0.99
CA THR A 218 5.61 -5.16 0.33
C THR A 218 5.86 -5.01 -1.15
N ARG A 219 7.11 -4.78 -1.55
CA ARG A 219 7.56 -4.69 -2.96
C ARG A 219 8.91 -5.39 -3.10
N SER A 220 9.11 -6.07 -4.22
CA SER A 220 10.40 -6.66 -4.58
C SER A 220 10.58 -6.69 -6.08
N GLN A 221 11.83 -6.56 -6.51
CA GLN A 221 12.23 -6.68 -7.91
C GLN A 221 13.57 -7.42 -7.97
N VAL A 222 13.70 -8.33 -8.93
CA VAL A 222 14.95 -9.06 -9.16
C VAL A 222 15.51 -8.68 -10.52
N TYR A 223 16.77 -8.31 -10.52
CA TYR A 223 17.54 -7.99 -11.73
C TYR A 223 18.62 -9.03 -11.93
N GLU A 224 18.90 -9.38 -13.17
CA GLU A 224 19.96 -10.29 -13.54
C GLU A 224 20.87 -9.63 -14.56
N ASN A 225 22.19 -9.73 -14.32
CA ASN A 225 23.18 -9.44 -15.34
C ASN A 225 23.83 -10.75 -15.83
N PRO A 226 23.35 -11.34 -16.94
CA PRO A 226 23.93 -12.58 -17.47
C PRO A 226 25.21 -12.35 -18.29
N THR A 227 25.61 -11.10 -18.52
CA THR A 227 26.75 -10.75 -19.38
C THR A 227 28.08 -10.87 -18.62
N GLY A 228 29.18 -10.86 -19.37
CA GLY A 228 30.54 -10.86 -18.81
C GLY A 228 31.05 -9.50 -18.33
N ASP A 229 30.28 -8.43 -18.53
CA ASP A 229 30.63 -7.06 -18.19
C ASP A 229 29.61 -6.46 -17.20
N VAL A 230 29.98 -5.34 -16.59
CA VAL A 230 29.05 -4.55 -15.76
C VAL A 230 27.95 -3.96 -16.66
N ASP A 231 26.68 -4.09 -16.26
CA ASP A 231 25.55 -3.59 -17.03
C ASP A 231 25.31 -2.08 -16.83
N SER A 232 24.28 -1.55 -17.49
CA SER A 232 23.89 -0.12 -17.41
C SER A 232 23.44 0.31 -16.01
N ASN A 233 23.03 -0.62 -15.15
CA ASN A 233 22.65 -0.35 -13.75
C ASN A 233 23.84 -0.50 -12.79
N GLY A 234 25.04 -0.84 -13.29
CA GLY A 234 26.22 -1.06 -12.49
C GLY A 234 26.27 -2.45 -11.83
N LEU A 235 25.41 -3.39 -12.28
CA LEU A 235 25.41 -4.75 -11.75
C LEU A 235 26.62 -5.53 -12.26
N PRO A 236 27.38 -6.22 -11.38
CA PRO A 236 28.53 -7.02 -11.78
C PRO A 236 28.14 -8.13 -12.76
N ALA A 237 29.13 -8.59 -13.54
CA ALA A 237 28.99 -9.73 -14.42
C ALA A 237 28.47 -10.97 -13.69
N HIS A 238 27.59 -11.73 -14.31
CA HIS A 238 27.03 -13.01 -13.82
C HIS A 238 26.41 -12.89 -12.41
N SER A 239 25.70 -11.78 -12.14
CA SER A 239 25.10 -11.52 -10.82
C SER A 239 23.57 -11.38 -10.89
N ILE A 240 22.95 -11.63 -9.75
CA ILE A 240 21.57 -11.29 -9.45
C ILE A 240 21.52 -10.26 -8.32
N THR A 241 20.65 -9.28 -8.45
CA THR A 241 20.38 -8.28 -7.42
C THR A 241 18.90 -8.28 -7.10
N CYS A 242 18.57 -8.52 -5.83
CA CYS A 242 17.21 -8.40 -5.35
C CYS A 242 17.07 -7.05 -4.65
N VAL A 243 16.09 -6.25 -5.05
CA VAL A 243 15.71 -5.00 -4.39
C VAL A 243 14.41 -5.27 -3.64
N VAL A 244 14.37 -5.02 -2.33
CA VAL A 244 13.27 -5.47 -1.47
C VAL A 244 12.85 -4.36 -0.52
N GLU A 245 11.55 -4.18 -0.34
CA GLU A 245 10.95 -3.30 0.66
C GLU A 245 10.29 -4.11 1.76
N GLY A 246 10.77 -3.90 3.01
CA GLY A 246 10.24 -4.60 4.18
C GLY A 246 10.62 -6.08 4.25
N GLY A 247 10.05 -6.78 5.23
CA GLY A 247 10.37 -8.18 5.51
C GLY A 247 11.57 -8.37 6.44
N ASP A 248 11.72 -9.58 6.99
CA ASP A 248 12.87 -9.96 7.78
C ASP A 248 14.08 -10.26 6.88
N LEU A 249 15.25 -9.68 7.20
CA LEU A 249 16.45 -9.79 6.36
C LEU A 249 16.95 -11.23 6.25
N SER A 250 16.81 -12.02 7.32
CA SER A 250 17.23 -13.43 7.33
C SER A 250 16.32 -14.29 6.45
N ASP A 251 15.01 -14.06 6.50
CA ASP A 251 14.04 -14.78 5.68
C ASP A 251 14.19 -14.43 4.20
N ILE A 252 14.45 -13.16 3.88
CA ILE A 252 14.77 -12.71 2.53
C ILE A 252 16.03 -13.39 1.99
N ALA A 253 17.11 -13.38 2.79
CA ALA A 253 18.36 -14.01 2.40
C ALA A 253 18.20 -15.52 2.19
N GLN A 254 17.43 -16.19 3.06
CA GLN A 254 17.12 -17.61 2.90
C GLN A 254 16.32 -17.87 1.62
N ALA A 255 15.31 -17.06 1.33
CA ALA A 255 14.52 -17.17 0.11
C ALA A 255 15.36 -16.99 -1.17
N ILE A 256 16.31 -16.06 -1.15
CA ILE A 256 17.28 -15.86 -2.24
C ILE A 256 18.19 -17.07 -2.36
N TYR A 257 18.74 -17.56 -1.24
CA TYR A 257 19.62 -18.72 -1.21
C TYR A 257 18.99 -19.95 -1.83
N ASP A 258 17.76 -20.25 -1.43
CA ASP A 258 17.02 -21.45 -1.86
C ASP A 258 16.62 -21.43 -3.35
N ASN A 259 16.51 -20.24 -3.95
CA ASN A 259 15.95 -20.05 -5.29
C ASN A 259 16.93 -19.47 -6.32
N ARG A 260 18.13 -19.03 -5.89
CA ARG A 260 19.14 -18.52 -6.83
C ARG A 260 19.73 -19.63 -7.70
N GLY A 261 20.21 -19.27 -8.89
CA GLY A 261 20.93 -20.19 -9.78
C GLY A 261 22.26 -20.66 -9.18
N ILE A 262 22.67 -21.88 -9.55
CA ILE A 262 23.99 -22.42 -9.21
C ILE A 262 25.06 -21.54 -9.87
N GLY A 263 25.98 -20.99 -9.04
CA GLY A 263 27.07 -20.12 -9.52
C GLY A 263 26.68 -18.66 -9.75
N ALA A 264 25.39 -18.27 -9.59
CA ALA A 264 25.00 -16.87 -9.64
C ALA A 264 25.49 -16.14 -8.38
N ARG A 265 26.28 -15.07 -8.59
CA ARG A 265 26.71 -14.17 -7.53
C ARG A 265 25.51 -13.30 -7.13
N THR A 266 25.26 -13.20 -5.83
CA THR A 266 24.35 -12.17 -5.31
C THR A 266 25.08 -10.84 -5.20
N ASN A 267 24.37 -9.73 -5.38
CA ASN A 267 24.95 -8.39 -5.28
C ASN A 267 23.93 -7.45 -4.63
N GLY A 268 24.41 -6.58 -3.76
CA GLY A 268 23.58 -5.60 -3.04
C GLY A 268 24.34 -4.89 -1.95
N THR A 269 23.64 -3.99 -1.25
CA THR A 269 24.20 -3.16 -0.17
C THR A 269 24.05 -3.79 1.20
N THR A 270 23.12 -4.74 1.36
CA THR A 270 22.86 -5.47 2.61
C THR A 270 23.37 -6.89 2.46
N THR A 271 24.17 -7.36 3.43
CA THR A 271 24.78 -8.69 3.44
C THR A 271 24.25 -9.48 4.64
N VAL A 272 23.73 -10.68 4.37
CA VAL A 272 23.25 -11.61 5.41
C VAL A 272 23.91 -12.97 5.23
N SER A 273 24.39 -13.58 6.34
CA SER A 273 24.98 -14.91 6.32
C SER A 273 23.90 -15.98 6.45
N VAL A 274 23.85 -16.89 5.47
CA VAL A 274 22.96 -18.06 5.47
C VAL A 274 23.79 -19.32 5.61
N THR A 275 23.39 -20.19 6.54
CA THR A 275 24.05 -21.49 6.73
C THR A 275 23.44 -22.50 5.77
N ASP A 276 24.29 -23.20 5.01
CA ASP A 276 23.86 -24.27 4.10
C ASP A 276 23.21 -25.41 4.91
N PRO A 277 21.91 -25.70 4.72
CA PRO A 277 21.24 -26.76 5.48
C PRO A 277 21.76 -28.16 5.16
N SER A 278 22.35 -28.35 3.97
CA SER A 278 22.97 -29.63 3.57
C SER A 278 24.38 -29.78 4.08
N ASN A 279 25.05 -28.68 4.45
CA ASN A 279 26.43 -28.67 4.97
C ASN A 279 26.58 -27.57 6.02
N SER A 280 26.20 -27.88 7.26
CA SER A 280 26.13 -26.93 8.38
C SER A 280 27.51 -26.29 8.77
N GLY A 281 28.60 -26.68 8.14
CA GLY A 281 29.92 -26.03 8.30
C GLY A 281 30.17 -24.90 7.30
N ILE A 282 29.29 -24.66 6.33
CA ILE A 282 29.44 -23.63 5.31
C ILE A 282 28.44 -22.55 5.53
N SER A 283 28.91 -21.32 5.74
CA SER A 283 28.08 -20.10 5.72
C SER A 283 28.35 -19.32 4.44
N LEU A 284 27.31 -18.92 3.76
CA LEU A 284 27.35 -18.16 2.52
C LEU A 284 26.81 -16.76 2.77
N SER A 285 27.52 -15.75 2.27
CA SER A 285 27.05 -14.37 2.28
C SER A 285 26.09 -14.16 1.14
N ILE A 286 24.85 -13.80 1.45
CA ILE A 286 23.82 -13.41 0.50
C ILE A 286 23.70 -11.89 0.53
N GLU A 287 23.87 -11.28 -0.62
CA GLU A 287 23.79 -9.83 -0.81
C GLU A 287 22.48 -9.47 -1.51
N PHE A 288 21.79 -8.44 -1.04
CA PHE A 288 20.63 -7.83 -1.66
C PHE A 288 20.54 -6.36 -1.28
N THR A 289 19.65 -5.61 -1.89
CA THR A 289 19.50 -4.17 -1.64
C THR A 289 18.14 -3.88 -0.98
N GLU A 290 18.16 -3.20 0.14
CA GLU A 290 16.95 -2.61 0.70
C GLU A 290 16.53 -1.42 -0.16
N LEU A 291 15.21 -1.32 -0.45
CA LEU A 291 14.67 -0.30 -1.33
C LEU A 291 14.95 1.12 -0.84
N GLY A 292 15.63 1.90 -1.64
CA GLY A 292 15.78 3.33 -1.43
C GLY A 292 14.55 4.12 -1.93
N TYR A 293 14.40 5.36 -1.44
CA TYR A 293 13.32 6.23 -1.88
C TYR A 293 13.85 7.53 -2.48
N ILE A 294 13.28 7.92 -3.60
CA ILE A 294 13.40 9.27 -4.15
C ILE A 294 12.12 10.03 -3.76
N TYR A 295 12.24 10.93 -2.81
CA TYR A 295 11.15 11.81 -2.43
C TYR A 295 10.86 12.80 -3.54
N VAL A 296 9.58 12.98 -3.84
CA VAL A 296 9.13 13.88 -4.91
C VAL A 296 8.32 15.01 -4.30
N TYR A 297 8.61 16.23 -4.74
CA TYR A 297 7.84 17.42 -4.45
C TYR A 297 7.01 17.79 -5.66
N VAL A 298 5.74 18.14 -5.47
CA VAL A 298 4.83 18.53 -6.55
C VAL A 298 4.10 19.81 -6.16
N THR A 299 4.16 20.81 -7.02
CA THR A 299 3.35 22.03 -6.89
C THR A 299 2.29 22.06 -7.97
N ILE A 300 1.05 22.26 -7.58
CA ILE A 300 -0.09 22.31 -8.50
C ILE A 300 -0.83 23.62 -8.30
N SER A 301 -0.88 24.45 -9.33
CA SER A 301 -1.68 25.66 -9.35
C SER A 301 -3.03 25.39 -9.99
N VAL A 302 -4.11 25.56 -9.23
CA VAL A 302 -5.47 25.31 -9.66
C VAL A 302 -6.30 26.58 -9.66
N HIS A 303 -7.14 26.72 -10.67
CA HIS A 303 -8.24 27.70 -10.67
C HIS A 303 -9.50 26.99 -10.18
N GLY A 304 -10.01 27.42 -9.02
CA GLY A 304 -11.23 26.87 -8.43
C GLY A 304 -12.49 27.30 -9.22
N LEU A 305 -13.37 26.36 -9.46
CA LEU A 305 -14.69 26.58 -10.06
C LEU A 305 -15.78 26.44 -8.99
N THR A 306 -17.03 26.64 -9.38
CA THR A 306 -18.17 26.51 -8.45
C THR A 306 -18.16 25.15 -7.76
N GLY A 307 -18.15 25.15 -6.42
CA GLY A 307 -18.08 23.93 -5.61
C GLY A 307 -16.68 23.48 -5.21
N PHE A 308 -15.61 24.20 -5.61
CA PHE A 308 -14.26 23.93 -5.10
C PHE A 308 -14.16 24.26 -3.61
N THR A 309 -13.60 23.36 -2.84
CA THR A 309 -13.44 23.48 -1.37
C THR A 309 -12.03 23.10 -0.93
N THR A 310 -11.70 23.41 0.33
CA THR A 310 -10.45 22.93 0.95
C THR A 310 -10.37 21.39 0.94
N ALA A 311 -11.50 20.68 1.06
CA ALA A 311 -11.53 19.23 0.95
C ALA A 311 -11.13 18.75 -0.45
N THR A 312 -11.56 19.46 -1.52
CA THR A 312 -11.11 19.17 -2.88
C THR A 312 -9.61 19.39 -3.04
N GLN A 313 -9.07 20.47 -2.44
CA GLN A 313 -7.64 20.74 -2.43
C GLN A 313 -6.83 19.64 -1.75
N GLN A 314 -7.31 19.17 -0.60
CA GLN A 314 -6.69 18.05 0.13
C GLN A 314 -6.78 16.74 -0.66
N GLN A 315 -7.91 16.49 -1.34
CA GLN A 315 -8.08 15.30 -2.18
C GLN A 315 -7.11 15.27 -3.35
N ILE A 316 -6.88 16.41 -4.02
CA ILE A 316 -5.87 16.52 -5.08
C ILE A 316 -4.49 16.11 -4.55
N ALA A 317 -4.11 16.63 -3.37
CA ALA A 317 -2.82 16.28 -2.77
C ALA A 317 -2.74 14.81 -2.39
N ALA A 318 -3.83 14.23 -1.87
CA ALA A 318 -3.91 12.82 -1.52
C ALA A 318 -3.80 11.90 -2.75
N ASP A 319 -4.51 12.22 -3.84
CA ASP A 319 -4.50 11.41 -5.06
C ASP A 319 -3.14 11.43 -5.75
N VAL A 320 -2.47 12.58 -5.81
CA VAL A 320 -1.10 12.68 -6.34
C VAL A 320 -0.11 11.93 -5.44
N THR A 321 -0.25 12.04 -4.12
CA THR A 321 0.57 11.26 -3.17
C THR A 321 0.37 9.76 -3.35
N ALA A 322 -0.88 9.32 -3.52
CA ALA A 322 -1.23 7.91 -3.76
C ALA A 322 -0.64 7.41 -5.09
N TYR A 323 -0.72 8.20 -6.15
CA TYR A 323 -0.11 7.89 -7.44
C TYR A 323 1.41 7.66 -7.30
N LEU A 324 2.13 8.62 -6.68
CA LEU A 324 3.58 8.50 -6.48
C LEU A 324 3.95 7.23 -5.69
N ASN A 325 3.19 6.90 -4.67
CA ASN A 325 3.41 5.71 -3.84
C ASN A 325 2.99 4.39 -4.50
N SER A 326 2.22 4.46 -5.59
CA SER A 326 1.81 3.27 -6.38
C SER A 326 2.86 2.85 -7.41
N LEU A 327 3.83 3.70 -7.71
CA LEU A 327 4.87 3.42 -8.70
C LEU A 327 5.79 2.29 -8.22
N GLY A 328 6.14 1.41 -9.16
CA GLY A 328 7.04 0.28 -8.91
C GLY A 328 8.50 0.70 -8.69
N ILE A 329 9.33 -0.28 -8.33
CA ILE A 329 10.78 -0.12 -8.18
C ILE A 329 11.38 0.21 -9.55
N GLY A 330 12.22 1.26 -9.63
CA GLY A 330 12.86 1.72 -10.87
C GLY A 330 11.89 2.38 -11.86
N GLN A 331 10.62 2.56 -11.51
CA GLN A 331 9.64 3.16 -12.40
C GLN A 331 9.75 4.69 -12.36
N PRO A 332 9.96 5.37 -13.50
CA PRO A 332 10.06 6.82 -13.54
C PRO A 332 8.73 7.49 -13.17
N VAL A 333 8.82 8.69 -12.62
CA VAL A 333 7.64 9.55 -12.47
C VAL A 333 7.43 10.28 -13.80
N ILE A 334 6.35 9.96 -14.47
CA ILE A 334 6.00 10.60 -15.74
C ILE A 334 5.24 11.90 -15.44
N TYR A 335 5.80 13.02 -15.88
CA TYR A 335 5.26 14.34 -15.60
C TYR A 335 3.79 14.52 -16.02
N SER A 336 3.43 14.00 -17.19
CA SER A 336 2.06 14.08 -17.70
C SER A 336 1.04 13.29 -16.88
N GLU A 337 1.45 12.18 -16.25
CA GLU A 337 0.58 11.34 -15.42
C GLU A 337 0.20 12.03 -14.09
N LEU A 338 1.02 12.97 -13.62
CA LEU A 338 0.70 13.76 -12.44
C LEU A 338 -0.56 14.62 -12.65
N TYR A 339 -0.80 15.09 -13.89
CA TYR A 339 -2.06 15.77 -14.22
C TYR A 339 -3.24 14.82 -14.10
N GLY A 340 -3.10 13.59 -14.60
CA GLY A 340 -4.12 12.54 -14.48
C GLY A 340 -4.44 12.25 -13.02
N ALA A 341 -3.41 12.05 -12.21
CA ALA A 341 -3.56 11.80 -10.77
C ALA A 341 -4.28 12.96 -10.06
N ALA A 342 -3.91 14.21 -10.35
CA ALA A 342 -4.57 15.38 -9.76
C ALA A 342 -6.05 15.52 -10.22
N LEU A 343 -6.37 15.12 -11.44
CA LEU A 343 -7.74 15.17 -11.99
C LEU A 343 -8.66 14.10 -11.39
N ASN A 344 -8.13 13.02 -10.79
CA ASN A 344 -8.92 12.00 -10.09
C ASN A 344 -9.73 12.58 -8.91
N ALA A 345 -9.30 13.70 -8.35
CA ALA A 345 -10.04 14.41 -7.30
C ALA A 345 -11.37 15.03 -7.76
N ARG A 346 -11.75 14.88 -9.03
CA ARG A 346 -13.05 15.31 -9.58
C ARG A 346 -14.08 14.19 -9.41
N PRO A 347 -15.13 14.37 -8.60
CA PRO A 347 -16.15 13.34 -8.41
C PRO A 347 -16.94 13.04 -9.70
N ASN A 348 -17.10 14.05 -10.56
CA ASN A 348 -17.75 13.95 -11.87
C ASN A 348 -16.88 14.65 -12.92
N PRO A 349 -16.35 13.91 -13.92
CA PRO A 349 -15.56 14.49 -15.01
C PRO A 349 -16.31 15.56 -15.82
N ASP A 350 -17.62 15.42 -15.96
CA ASP A 350 -18.48 16.33 -16.74
C ASP A 350 -18.79 17.64 -15.99
N GLN A 351 -18.54 17.68 -14.68
CA GLN A 351 -18.74 18.86 -13.84
C GLN A 351 -17.43 19.19 -13.10
N PRO A 352 -16.46 19.82 -13.77
CA PRO A 352 -15.16 20.08 -13.17
C PRO A 352 -15.28 21.10 -12.02
N LEU A 353 -14.74 20.75 -10.86
CA LEU A 353 -14.64 21.64 -9.69
C LEU A 353 -13.44 22.58 -9.76
N PHE A 354 -12.48 22.29 -10.62
CA PHE A 354 -11.26 23.08 -10.81
C PHE A 354 -10.64 22.84 -12.19
N SER A 355 -9.73 23.72 -12.58
CA SER A 355 -8.84 23.52 -13.71
C SER A 355 -7.38 23.68 -13.26
N ILE A 356 -6.49 22.82 -13.74
CA ILE A 356 -5.06 22.93 -13.46
C ILE A 356 -4.46 24.00 -14.38
N ARG A 357 -3.77 24.98 -13.82
CA ARG A 357 -3.11 26.07 -14.56
C ARG A 357 -1.62 25.81 -14.78
N ALA A 358 -0.97 25.25 -13.75
CA ALA A 358 0.42 24.87 -13.81
C ALA A 358 0.69 23.70 -12.88
N LEU A 359 1.67 22.91 -13.20
CA LEU A 359 2.22 21.86 -12.38
C LEU A 359 3.73 21.90 -12.51
N SER A 360 4.43 21.68 -11.42
CA SER A 360 5.87 21.41 -11.42
C SER A 360 6.18 20.33 -10.43
N ASP A 361 7.22 19.57 -10.70
CA ASP A 361 7.69 18.48 -9.88
C ASP A 361 9.20 18.58 -9.64
N GLY A 362 9.74 17.76 -8.76
CA GLY A 362 11.17 17.68 -8.54
C GLY A 362 11.55 16.56 -7.57
N ALA A 363 12.59 15.83 -7.93
CA ALA A 363 13.21 14.87 -7.04
C ALA A 363 14.00 15.57 -5.93
N GLN A 364 14.03 15.00 -4.74
CA GLN A 364 14.86 15.51 -3.64
C GLN A 364 16.33 15.53 -4.05
N ALA A 365 16.90 16.74 -4.09
CA ALA A 365 18.31 16.95 -4.46
C ALA A 365 19.24 16.89 -3.25
N ALA A 366 18.78 17.34 -2.09
CA ALA A 366 19.52 17.31 -0.85
C ALA A 366 18.61 17.20 0.36
N GLN A 367 19.10 16.56 1.41
CA GLN A 367 18.51 16.59 2.75
C GLN A 367 19.62 16.83 3.77
N THR A 368 19.38 17.71 4.72
CA THR A 368 20.35 18.06 5.76
C THR A 368 19.62 18.49 7.02
N THR A 369 20.35 18.64 8.12
CA THR A 369 19.81 19.27 9.32
C THR A 369 20.16 20.74 9.33
N ALA A 370 19.24 21.56 9.82
CA ALA A 370 19.39 23.02 9.89
C ALA A 370 19.11 23.55 11.30
N THR A 371 19.69 24.69 11.59
CA THR A 371 19.30 25.57 12.71
C THR A 371 18.44 26.69 12.15
N LEU A 372 17.22 26.81 12.65
CA LEU A 372 16.26 27.85 12.29
C LEU A 372 16.18 28.88 13.42
N THR A 373 15.97 30.14 13.04
CA THR A 373 15.63 31.21 13.98
C THR A 373 14.26 31.77 13.60
N SER A 374 13.35 31.83 14.57
CA SER A 374 11.99 32.34 14.35
C SER A 374 12.01 33.75 13.79
N GLY A 375 11.22 33.98 12.74
CA GLY A 375 11.16 35.27 12.04
C GLY A 375 12.38 35.62 11.15
N SER A 376 13.33 34.70 10.98
CA SER A 376 14.50 34.84 10.12
C SER A 376 14.36 34.07 8.82
N ALA A 377 14.76 34.64 7.71
CA ALA A 377 14.93 33.96 6.43
C ALA A 377 16.25 33.18 6.33
N ASN A 378 17.20 33.41 7.23
CA ASN A 378 18.49 32.72 7.22
C ASN A 378 18.43 31.47 8.09
N ILE A 379 18.80 30.36 7.50
CA ILE A 379 18.99 29.06 8.18
C ILE A 379 20.46 28.66 8.05
N VAL A 380 20.96 27.91 9.05
CA VAL A 380 22.32 27.36 9.01
C VAL A 380 22.22 25.85 8.87
N VAL A 381 22.73 25.34 7.75
CA VAL A 381 22.69 23.90 7.44
C VAL A 381 24.03 23.21 7.81
N THR A 382 23.98 21.92 8.14
CA THR A 382 25.19 21.14 8.41
C THR A 382 25.96 20.81 7.14
N SER A 383 25.29 20.74 5.99
CA SER A 383 25.90 20.56 4.67
C SER A 383 25.09 21.31 3.62
N ALA A 384 25.79 22.07 2.77
CA ALA A 384 25.19 22.77 1.62
C ALA A 384 25.36 21.98 0.30
N SER A 385 25.88 20.76 0.34
CA SER A 385 26.05 19.92 -0.85
C SER A 385 24.71 19.59 -1.49
N GLY A 386 24.60 19.77 -2.81
CA GLY A 386 23.36 19.51 -3.57
C GLY A 386 22.31 20.63 -3.46
N ILE A 387 22.55 21.68 -2.66
CA ILE A 387 21.64 22.82 -2.53
C ILE A 387 21.96 23.84 -3.62
N ALA A 388 20.92 24.34 -4.29
CA ALA A 388 21.03 25.39 -5.33
C ALA A 388 19.94 26.46 -5.14
N THR A 389 20.20 27.64 -5.64
CA THR A 389 19.22 28.75 -5.65
C THR A 389 17.99 28.34 -6.50
N GLY A 390 16.80 28.74 -6.05
CA GLY A 390 15.53 28.42 -6.69
C GLY A 390 14.93 27.09 -6.27
N GLN A 391 15.67 26.20 -5.58
CA GLN A 391 15.09 24.98 -5.04
C GLN A 391 14.04 25.29 -3.98
N VAL A 392 12.95 24.52 -3.99
CA VAL A 392 11.93 24.55 -2.93
C VAL A 392 12.48 23.89 -1.68
N VAL A 393 12.19 24.47 -0.53
CA VAL A 393 12.64 24.01 0.78
C VAL A 393 11.44 23.48 1.57
N VAL A 394 11.52 22.26 2.05
CA VAL A 394 10.50 21.63 2.89
C VAL A 394 11.13 21.22 4.23
N GLY A 395 10.48 21.61 5.30
CA GLY A 395 10.90 21.29 6.67
C GLY A 395 9.87 21.77 7.68
N THR A 396 9.95 21.26 8.90
CA THR A 396 9.13 21.77 10.00
C THR A 396 9.43 23.25 10.21
N ASP A 397 8.41 24.06 10.42
CA ASP A 397 8.50 25.51 10.62
C ASP A 397 9.01 26.31 9.42
N ILE A 398 9.04 25.71 8.22
CA ILE A 398 9.28 26.41 6.96
C ILE A 398 7.95 26.52 6.20
N PRO A 399 7.50 27.75 5.84
CA PRO A 399 6.26 27.92 5.08
C PRO A 399 6.30 27.20 3.74
N ALA A 400 5.15 26.71 3.28
CA ALA A 400 5.01 26.10 1.97
C ALA A 400 5.45 27.07 0.85
N ASN A 401 5.95 26.53 -0.27
CA ASN A 401 6.50 27.27 -1.41
C ASN A 401 7.72 28.16 -1.09
N THR A 402 8.37 27.96 0.05
CA THR A 402 9.63 28.65 0.36
C THR A 402 10.74 28.14 -0.55
N THR A 403 11.53 29.05 -1.12
CA THR A 403 12.64 28.71 -2.02
C THR A 403 13.97 29.23 -1.48
N VAL A 404 15.08 28.66 -1.96
CA VAL A 404 16.43 29.14 -1.69
C VAL A 404 16.69 30.42 -2.51
N SER A 405 16.95 31.53 -1.84
CA SER A 405 17.25 32.80 -2.48
C SER A 405 18.77 33.03 -2.64
N LEU A 406 19.57 32.65 -1.61
CA LEU A 406 21.02 32.85 -1.62
C LEU A 406 21.70 31.74 -0.80
N ILE A 407 22.91 31.37 -1.22
CA ILE A 407 23.76 30.41 -0.53
C ILE A 407 25.08 31.08 -0.19
N SER A 408 25.46 31.11 1.09
CA SER A 408 26.72 31.65 1.57
C SER A 408 27.37 30.69 2.56
N GLY A 409 28.20 29.75 2.08
CA GLY A 409 28.77 28.68 2.86
C GLY A 409 27.69 27.76 3.43
N SER A 410 27.59 27.64 4.74
CA SER A 410 26.54 26.89 5.43
C SER A 410 25.27 27.71 5.73
N THR A 411 25.27 29.02 5.42
CA THR A 411 24.08 29.87 5.60
C THR A 411 23.28 29.90 4.32
N ILE A 412 22.02 29.50 4.38
CA ILE A 412 21.07 29.53 3.29
C ILE A 412 20.01 30.60 3.59
N THR A 413 19.85 31.56 2.68
CA THR A 413 18.77 32.54 2.77
C THR A 413 17.56 32.04 2.00
N LEU A 414 16.41 32.01 2.65
CA LEU A 414 15.14 31.60 2.13
C LEU A 414 14.32 32.77 1.59
N SER A 415 13.32 32.48 0.76
CA SER A 415 12.34 33.44 0.26
C SER A 415 11.30 33.87 1.31
N ALA A 416 11.12 33.06 2.37
CA ALA A 416 10.22 33.33 3.48
C ALA A 416 10.91 33.06 4.82
N ASN A 417 10.42 33.72 5.88
CA ASN A 417 10.96 33.55 7.23
C ASN A 417 10.47 32.23 7.85
N ALA A 418 11.33 31.59 8.64
CA ALA A 418 10.94 30.47 9.47
C ALA A 418 9.90 30.91 10.51
N THR A 419 8.87 30.09 10.75
CA THR A 419 7.76 30.39 11.67
C THR A 419 8.14 30.13 13.13
N ALA A 420 9.06 29.20 13.37
CA ALA A 420 9.62 28.94 14.69
C ALA A 420 11.15 28.71 14.61
N GLY A 421 11.81 28.70 15.77
CA GLY A 421 13.24 28.41 15.89
C GLY A 421 13.45 26.95 16.31
N GLY A 422 14.57 26.35 15.86
CA GLY A 422 14.93 24.98 16.23
C GLY A 422 16.34 24.63 15.78
N THR A 423 16.96 23.66 16.45
CA THR A 423 18.26 23.09 16.06
C THR A 423 18.08 21.63 15.64
N GLY A 424 18.81 21.20 14.60
CA GLY A 424 18.70 19.83 14.08
C GLY A 424 17.41 19.56 13.30
N VAL A 425 16.72 20.61 12.83
CA VAL A 425 15.51 20.48 12.02
C VAL A 425 15.89 19.88 10.67
N VAL A 426 15.24 18.80 10.27
CA VAL A 426 15.46 18.18 8.96
C VAL A 426 14.83 19.06 7.87
N VAL A 427 15.62 19.43 6.89
CA VAL A 427 15.20 20.21 5.73
C VAL A 427 15.59 19.50 4.44
N SER A 428 14.66 19.48 3.50
CA SER A 428 14.81 18.85 2.18
C SER A 428 14.70 19.89 1.09
N PHE A 429 15.48 19.73 0.03
CA PHE A 429 15.59 20.68 -1.08
C PHE A 429 15.21 20.00 -2.39
N PHE A 430 14.32 20.63 -3.16
CA PHE A 430 13.75 20.10 -4.38
C PHE A 430 13.89 21.10 -5.53
N PRO A 431 14.51 20.75 -6.67
CA PRO A 431 14.44 21.58 -7.86
C PRO A 431 12.99 21.61 -8.36
N ALA A 432 12.56 22.72 -8.93
CA ALA A 432 11.29 22.81 -9.65
C ALA A 432 11.55 22.53 -11.14
N ALA A 433 10.91 21.50 -11.68
CA ALA A 433 11.02 21.07 -13.07
C ALA A 433 9.63 20.76 -13.66
N THR A 434 9.59 20.56 -14.96
CA THR A 434 8.40 20.17 -15.73
C THR A 434 8.76 19.01 -16.67
N SER A 435 9.47 18.01 -16.13
CA SER A 435 10.00 16.89 -16.90
C SER A 435 9.93 15.61 -16.06
N ASP A 436 9.95 14.48 -16.75
CA ASP A 436 9.96 13.17 -16.10
C ASP A 436 11.13 13.04 -15.12
N ILE A 437 10.87 12.42 -13.96
CA ILE A 437 11.88 12.12 -12.96
C ILE A 437 12.33 10.68 -13.15
N VAL A 438 13.61 10.51 -13.46
CA VAL A 438 14.22 9.18 -13.55
C VAL A 438 14.44 8.64 -12.14
N ILE A 439 13.95 7.43 -11.89
CA ILE A 439 14.14 6.72 -10.63
C ILE A 439 15.19 5.62 -10.85
N PRO A 440 16.26 5.56 -10.05
CA PRO A 440 17.23 4.47 -10.13
C PRO A 440 16.59 3.10 -9.94
N PHE A 441 17.20 2.06 -10.49
CA PHE A 441 16.66 0.69 -10.48
C PHE A 441 16.47 0.11 -9.06
N ASP A 442 17.18 0.64 -8.07
CA ASP A 442 17.18 0.24 -6.66
C ASP A 442 16.36 1.19 -5.76
N HIS A 443 15.64 2.13 -6.37
CA HIS A 443 14.80 3.11 -5.68
C HIS A 443 13.35 3.05 -6.16
N ALA A 444 12.46 3.63 -5.37
CA ALA A 444 11.08 3.94 -5.79
C ALA A 444 10.76 5.41 -5.51
N ALA A 445 9.83 5.96 -6.29
CA ALA A 445 9.29 7.27 -6.00
C ALA A 445 8.51 7.24 -4.66
N LYS A 446 8.64 8.30 -3.88
CA LYS A 446 7.93 8.45 -2.60
C LYS A 446 7.21 9.80 -2.54
N GLY A 447 5.91 9.76 -2.54
CA GLY A 447 5.04 10.89 -2.25
C GLY A 447 4.83 11.02 -0.73
N VAL A 448 4.90 12.24 -0.23
CA VAL A 448 4.53 12.61 1.14
C VAL A 448 3.56 13.77 1.04
N ALA A 449 2.47 13.77 1.80
CA ALA A 449 1.44 14.80 1.71
C ALA A 449 1.99 16.22 1.89
N ALA A 450 3.01 16.40 2.73
CA ALA A 450 3.67 17.69 2.94
C ALA A 450 4.45 18.18 1.70
N ASN A 451 4.81 17.29 0.79
CA ASN A 451 5.55 17.59 -0.44
C ASN A 451 4.62 17.83 -1.64
N VAL A 452 3.30 17.73 -1.47
CA VAL A 452 2.34 18.01 -2.55
C VAL A 452 1.56 19.26 -2.18
N VAL A 453 1.92 20.38 -2.81
CA VAL A 453 1.34 21.68 -2.51
C VAL A 453 0.38 22.10 -3.61
N VAL A 454 -0.88 22.34 -3.24
CA VAL A 454 -1.93 22.81 -4.15
C VAL A 454 -2.21 24.29 -3.88
N ASN A 455 -1.95 25.14 -4.84
CA ASN A 455 -2.15 26.59 -4.78
C ASN A 455 -3.40 26.99 -5.54
N LEU A 456 -4.25 27.83 -4.94
CA LEU A 456 -5.40 28.44 -5.60
C LEU A 456 -4.94 29.73 -6.29
N VAL A 457 -5.20 29.86 -7.61
CA VAL A 457 -4.79 31.00 -8.46
C VAL A 457 -5.96 31.50 -9.30
#